data_f241ce0933a6166fcf30de999ddbe48e
#
_entry.id   f241ce0933a6166fcf30de999ddbe48e
#
_cell.length_a   1.000
_cell.length_b   1.000
_cell.length_c   1.000
_cell.angle_alpha   90.00
_cell.angle_beta   90.00
_cell.angle_gamma   90.00
#
_symmetry.space_group_name_H-M   'P 1'
#
loop_
_entity.id
_entity.type
_entity.pdbx_description
1 polymer ?
#
loop_
_entity_poly.entity_id
_entity_poly.type
_entity_poly.pdbx_seq_one_letter_code
_entity_poly.pdbx_strand_id
1 'polypeptide(L)'
;MITFYKYHGAGNDFIMIDNRSKLFDIHDVEQIKLLCHRRFGIGADGVILVEDSDQYDFSMIFINNDGSIGAMCGNGGRCIVHFAYHILRMIEDPQDVKFMAVDGLHLAQINGDVISLKMQDVGEICMRNDLPFLYSGTTPHNISFVTDLRNYPVVETGRRIRYGDPDGVNT
;
A
#
# COMPACT_ATOMS: atom_id res chain seq x y z
N MET A 1 -17.05 18.57 4.77
CA MET A 1 -16.87 17.45 5.71
C MET A 1 -16.43 16.25 4.87
N ILE A 2 -15.33 15.58 5.24
CA ILE A 2 -14.82 14.39 4.53
C ILE A 2 -15.11 13.18 5.40
N THR A 3 -15.77 12.17 4.84
CA THR A 3 -16.00 10.89 5.50
C THR A 3 -14.79 9.98 5.25
N PHE A 4 -14.33 9.30 6.28
CA PHE A 4 -13.27 8.33 6.17
C PHE A 4 -13.69 6.98 6.77
N TYR A 5 -12.97 5.94 6.36
CA TYR A 5 -13.10 4.60 6.91
C TYR A 5 -11.76 4.10 7.38
N LYS A 6 -11.75 3.33 8.46
CA LYS A 6 -10.52 2.73 8.99
C LYS A 6 -10.41 1.28 8.53
N TYR A 7 -9.32 0.95 7.87
CA TYR A 7 -9.03 -0.39 7.35
C TYR A 7 -7.67 -0.89 7.81
N HIS A 8 -7.46 -2.19 7.71
CA HIS A 8 -6.12 -2.78 7.81
C HIS A 8 -6.02 -4.07 7.00
N GLY A 9 -4.83 -4.34 6.44
CA GLY A 9 -4.44 -5.62 5.89
C GLY A 9 -3.25 -6.16 6.67
N ALA A 10 -3.43 -7.28 7.37
CA ALA A 10 -2.39 -7.91 8.20
C ALA A 10 -1.76 -6.95 9.25
N GLY A 11 -2.55 -6.03 9.81
CA GLY A 11 -2.09 -5.05 10.80
C GLY A 11 -1.54 -3.74 10.24
N ASN A 12 -1.23 -3.69 8.94
CA ASN A 12 -0.88 -2.46 8.24
C ASN A 12 -2.15 -1.65 7.98
N ASP A 13 -2.29 -0.49 8.61
CA ASP A 13 -3.56 0.22 8.76
C ASP A 13 -3.64 1.52 7.96
N PHE A 14 -4.82 1.78 7.42
CA PHE A 14 -5.05 2.87 6.48
C PHE A 14 -6.30 3.68 6.82
N ILE A 15 -6.27 4.96 6.45
CA ILE A 15 -7.43 5.83 6.34
C ILE A 15 -7.90 5.76 4.90
N MET A 16 -9.12 5.25 4.67
CA MET A 16 -9.70 5.13 3.33
C MET A 16 -10.67 6.27 3.09
N ILE A 17 -10.57 6.94 1.94
CA ILE A 17 -11.42 8.06 1.58
C ILE A 17 -11.94 7.88 0.14
N ASP A 18 -13.24 8.07 -0.05
CA ASP A 18 -13.82 8.27 -1.38
C ASP A 18 -13.51 9.70 -1.85
N ASN A 19 -12.56 9.81 -2.76
CA ASN A 19 -12.10 11.09 -3.30
C ASN A 19 -12.56 11.34 -4.75
N ARG A 20 -13.61 10.66 -5.21
CA ARG A 20 -14.17 10.90 -6.56
C ARG A 20 -14.60 12.33 -6.78
N SER A 21 -15.05 12.99 -5.72
CA SER A 21 -15.38 14.42 -5.75
C SER A 21 -14.19 15.38 -5.64
N LYS A 22 -12.95 14.86 -5.54
CA LYS A 22 -11.69 15.64 -5.42
C LYS A 22 -11.68 16.65 -4.26
N LEU A 23 -12.33 16.31 -3.14
CA LEU A 23 -12.39 17.18 -1.97
C LEU A 23 -11.17 17.04 -1.05
N PHE A 24 -10.45 15.93 -1.13
CA PHE A 24 -9.23 15.73 -0.35
C PHE A 24 -8.01 16.20 -1.15
N ASP A 25 -7.26 17.17 -0.59
CA ASP A 25 -6.02 17.65 -1.21
C ASP A 25 -4.87 16.70 -0.91
N ILE A 26 -4.37 16.02 -1.95
CA ILE A 26 -3.25 15.09 -1.86
C ILE A 26 -1.90 15.78 -1.60
N HIS A 27 -1.83 17.11 -1.74
CA HIS A 27 -0.63 17.91 -1.54
C HIS A 27 -0.57 18.57 -0.15
N ASP A 28 -1.66 18.50 0.64
CA ASP A 28 -1.66 18.99 2.03
C ASP A 28 -0.94 18.00 2.96
N VAL A 29 0.38 18.04 2.90
CA VAL A 29 1.28 17.15 3.67
C VAL A 29 1.05 17.26 5.18
N GLU A 30 0.79 18.47 5.69
CA GLU A 30 0.57 18.67 7.12
C GLU A 30 -0.77 18.09 7.58
N GLN A 31 -1.82 18.19 6.77
CA GLN A 31 -3.09 17.52 7.06
C GLN A 31 -2.91 15.99 7.06
N ILE A 32 -2.18 15.44 6.08
CA ILE A 32 -1.93 14.00 5.98
C ILE A 32 -1.16 13.49 7.20
N LYS A 33 -0.09 14.17 7.59
CA LYS A 33 0.68 13.85 8.80
C LYS A 33 -0.19 13.90 10.05
N LEU A 34 -1.03 14.93 10.19
CA LEU A 34 -1.93 15.06 11.31
C LEU A 34 -2.96 13.92 11.35
N LEU A 35 -3.60 13.60 10.21
CA LEU A 35 -4.54 12.48 10.12
C LEU A 35 -3.89 11.16 10.51
N CYS A 36 -2.67 10.91 10.05
CA CYS A 36 -1.93 9.67 10.32
C CYS A 36 -1.31 9.64 11.73
N HIS A 37 -1.28 10.75 12.44
CA HIS A 37 -0.66 10.80 13.77
C HIS A 37 -1.47 9.99 14.79
N ARG A 38 -0.83 8.96 15.42
CA ARG A 38 -1.52 7.96 16.26
C ARG A 38 -2.05 8.48 17.60
N ARG A 39 -1.67 9.69 18.03
CA ARG A 39 -2.14 10.30 19.28
C ARG A 39 -3.04 11.51 19.08
N PHE A 40 -2.79 12.27 18.02
CA PHE A 40 -3.48 13.55 17.79
C PHE A 40 -4.39 13.53 16.55
N GLY A 41 -4.33 12.48 15.75
CA GLY A 41 -5.18 12.24 14.59
C GLY A 41 -5.95 10.93 14.70
N ILE A 42 -6.34 10.39 13.55
CA ILE A 42 -7.00 9.09 13.42
C ILE A 42 -5.98 7.97 13.68
N GLY A 43 -4.73 8.18 13.28
CA GLY A 43 -3.63 7.24 13.37
C GLY A 43 -3.67 6.17 12.28
N ALA A 44 -2.67 6.14 11.41
CA ALA A 44 -2.52 5.15 10.35
C ALA A 44 -1.09 5.11 9.81
N ASP A 45 -0.77 4.06 9.04
CA ASP A 45 0.46 3.97 8.25
C ASP A 45 0.36 4.81 6.97
N GLY A 46 -0.85 5.17 6.54
CA GLY A 46 -1.08 6.06 5.42
C GLY A 46 -2.55 6.29 5.10
N VAL A 47 -2.78 7.10 4.08
CA VAL A 47 -4.10 7.42 3.52
C VAL A 47 -4.22 6.78 2.15
N ILE A 48 -5.34 6.14 1.86
CA ILE A 48 -5.65 5.59 0.55
C ILE A 48 -6.93 6.24 0.03
N LEU A 49 -6.85 6.78 -1.18
CA LEU A 49 -7.96 7.42 -1.85
C LEU A 49 -8.46 6.54 -2.99
N VAL A 50 -9.79 6.45 -3.12
CA VAL A 50 -10.46 5.94 -4.32
C VAL A 50 -10.83 7.14 -5.18
N GLU A 51 -10.49 7.07 -6.45
CA GLU A 51 -10.86 8.05 -7.46
C GLU A 51 -11.49 7.35 -8.67
N ASP A 52 -12.26 8.10 -9.48
CA ASP A 52 -12.79 7.58 -10.73
C ASP A 52 -11.67 7.27 -11.71
N SER A 53 -11.94 6.32 -12.60
CA SER A 53 -11.07 5.95 -13.72
C SER A 53 -11.88 5.88 -15.00
N ASP A 54 -11.37 6.42 -16.10
CA ASP A 54 -12.04 6.36 -17.41
C ASP A 54 -11.92 4.98 -18.06
N GLN A 55 -11.02 4.13 -17.60
CA GLN A 55 -10.67 2.86 -18.26
C GLN A 55 -10.87 1.62 -17.38
N TYR A 56 -10.93 1.79 -16.06
CA TYR A 56 -10.96 0.70 -15.08
C TYR A 56 -12.03 0.96 -14.03
N ASP A 57 -12.24 0.01 -13.12
CA ASP A 57 -13.25 0.17 -12.07
C ASP A 57 -13.01 1.39 -11.19
N PHE A 58 -11.73 1.69 -10.89
CA PHE A 58 -11.32 2.87 -10.12
C PHE A 58 -9.80 3.12 -10.24
N SER A 59 -9.36 4.24 -9.65
CA SER A 59 -7.96 4.57 -9.42
C SER A 59 -7.65 4.62 -7.92
N MET A 60 -6.46 4.17 -7.54
CA MET A 60 -5.92 4.19 -6.19
C MET A 60 -4.79 5.21 -6.07
N ILE A 61 -4.89 6.09 -5.07
CA ILE A 61 -3.75 6.92 -4.64
C ILE A 61 -3.41 6.51 -3.22
N PHE A 62 -2.17 6.11 -2.99
CA PHE A 62 -1.65 5.82 -1.66
C PHE A 62 -0.67 6.90 -1.22
N ILE A 63 -0.86 7.43 -0.02
CA ILE A 63 -0.01 8.46 0.58
C ILE A 63 0.48 7.94 1.93
N ASN A 64 1.78 7.90 2.10
CA ASN A 64 2.42 7.49 3.35
C ASN A 64 2.09 8.49 4.48
N ASN A 65 2.31 8.06 5.72
CA ASN A 65 2.09 8.90 6.91
C ASN A 65 3.01 10.12 7.01
N ASP A 66 4.06 10.19 6.20
CA ASP A 66 4.96 11.36 6.07
C ASP A 66 4.52 12.35 4.97
N GLY A 67 3.44 12.03 4.24
CA GLY A 67 2.89 12.83 3.14
C GLY A 67 3.50 12.51 1.77
N SER A 68 4.45 11.60 1.67
CA SER A 68 4.98 11.17 0.37
C SER A 68 4.01 10.24 -0.36
N ILE A 69 3.96 10.33 -1.70
CA ILE A 69 3.20 9.36 -2.50
C ILE A 69 3.83 7.98 -2.33
N GLY A 70 3.03 7.05 -1.89
CA GLY A 70 3.47 5.67 -1.65
C GLY A 70 3.51 4.84 -2.92
N ALA A 71 4.42 3.87 -2.96
CA ALA A 71 4.36 2.78 -3.92
C ALA A 71 3.14 1.88 -3.64
N MET A 72 2.70 1.11 -4.65
CA MET A 72 1.62 0.15 -4.46
C MET A 72 1.97 -0.84 -3.34
N CYS A 73 1.05 -0.98 -2.39
CA CYS A 73 1.16 -1.88 -1.25
C CYS A 73 0.10 -2.99 -1.36
N GLY A 74 0.51 -4.26 -1.35
CA GLY A 74 -0.42 -5.38 -1.45
C GLY A 74 -1.48 -5.42 -0.33
N ASN A 75 -1.15 -4.95 0.89
CA ASN A 75 -2.13 -4.80 1.96
C ASN A 75 -3.14 -3.72 1.64
N GLY A 76 -2.67 -2.55 1.18
CA GLY A 76 -3.51 -1.43 0.75
C GLY A 76 -4.38 -1.80 -0.45
N GLY A 77 -3.83 -2.51 -1.44
CA GLY A 77 -4.57 -2.99 -2.61
C GLY A 77 -5.74 -3.90 -2.25
N ARG A 78 -5.56 -4.84 -1.32
CA ARG A 78 -6.70 -5.64 -0.83
C ARG A 78 -7.74 -4.81 -0.09
N CYS A 79 -7.29 -3.87 0.74
CA CYS A 79 -8.19 -2.98 1.47
C CYS A 79 -9.02 -2.10 0.53
N ILE A 80 -8.40 -1.53 -0.51
CA ILE A 80 -9.11 -0.65 -1.44
C ILE A 80 -10.12 -1.42 -2.32
N VAL A 81 -9.77 -2.62 -2.77
CA VAL A 81 -10.71 -3.48 -3.51
C VAL A 81 -11.92 -3.84 -2.66
N HIS A 82 -11.70 -4.22 -1.40
CA HIS A 82 -12.80 -4.47 -0.46
C HIS A 82 -13.66 -3.21 -0.26
N PHE A 83 -13.05 -2.06 -0.07
CA PHE A 83 -13.73 -0.78 0.12
C PHE A 83 -14.55 -0.38 -1.11
N ALA A 84 -13.95 -0.44 -2.31
CA ALA A 84 -14.61 -0.12 -3.57
C ALA A 84 -15.81 -1.04 -3.85
N TYR A 85 -15.69 -2.33 -3.54
CA TYR A 85 -16.77 -3.30 -3.76
C TYR A 85 -17.87 -3.23 -2.70
N HIS A 86 -17.49 -3.40 -1.42
CA HIS A 86 -18.48 -3.58 -0.35
C HIS A 86 -19.11 -2.27 0.12
N ILE A 87 -18.36 -1.17 0.09
CA ILE A 87 -18.84 0.12 0.61
C ILE A 87 -19.29 1.03 -0.53
N LEU A 88 -18.45 1.25 -1.54
CA LEU A 88 -18.73 2.21 -2.61
C LEU A 88 -19.58 1.64 -3.75
N ARG A 89 -19.66 0.32 -3.87
CA ARG A 89 -20.42 -0.39 -4.91
C ARG A 89 -20.00 0.00 -6.34
N MET A 90 -18.71 0.17 -6.56
CA MET A 90 -18.13 0.59 -7.84
C MET A 90 -17.80 -0.57 -8.78
N ILE A 91 -17.66 -1.79 -8.25
CA ILE A 91 -17.22 -2.97 -9.00
C ILE A 91 -18.43 -3.80 -9.40
N GLU A 92 -18.61 -4.02 -10.71
CA GLU A 92 -19.72 -4.80 -11.27
C GLU A 92 -19.36 -6.30 -11.31
N ASP A 93 -18.16 -6.65 -11.78
CA ASP A 93 -17.69 -8.05 -11.84
C ASP A 93 -16.64 -8.34 -10.75
N PRO A 94 -17.01 -9.04 -9.68
CA PRO A 94 -16.08 -9.38 -8.62
C PRO A 94 -14.98 -10.38 -9.04
N GLN A 95 -15.09 -11.01 -10.22
CA GLN A 95 -14.06 -11.94 -10.73
C GLN A 95 -13.05 -11.29 -11.68
N ASP A 96 -13.31 -10.07 -12.15
CA ASP A 96 -12.43 -9.35 -13.09
C ASP A 96 -12.25 -7.88 -12.67
N VAL A 97 -11.81 -7.66 -11.43
CA VAL A 97 -11.57 -6.31 -10.89
C VAL A 97 -10.29 -5.73 -11.45
N LYS A 98 -10.38 -4.50 -11.97
CA LYS A 98 -9.25 -3.77 -12.55
C LYS A 98 -9.15 -2.38 -11.92
N PHE A 99 -7.98 -2.02 -11.43
CA PHE A 99 -7.76 -0.67 -10.93
C PHE A 99 -6.35 -0.16 -11.26
N MET A 100 -6.25 1.16 -11.39
CA MET A 100 -4.98 1.83 -11.65
C MET A 100 -4.35 2.26 -10.33
N ALA A 101 -3.05 2.00 -10.16
CA ALA A 101 -2.23 2.57 -9.10
C ALA A 101 -1.01 3.27 -9.67
N VAL A 102 -0.14 3.80 -8.81
CA VAL A 102 1.05 4.58 -9.23
C VAL A 102 2.01 3.80 -10.14
N ASP A 103 2.07 2.50 -9.97
CA ASP A 103 2.95 1.58 -10.71
C ASP A 103 2.22 0.85 -11.87
N GLY A 104 0.97 1.21 -12.15
CA GLY A 104 0.22 0.71 -13.30
C GLY A 104 -1.06 -0.04 -12.94
N LEU A 105 -1.50 -0.88 -13.88
CA LEU A 105 -2.73 -1.67 -13.77
C LEU A 105 -2.56 -2.85 -12.80
N HIS A 106 -3.54 -2.99 -11.92
CA HIS A 106 -3.68 -4.13 -11.01
C HIS A 106 -4.97 -4.89 -11.26
N LEU A 107 -4.90 -6.20 -11.05
CA LEU A 107 -6.02 -7.13 -11.19
C LEU A 107 -6.32 -7.75 -9.84
N ALA A 108 -7.61 -7.92 -9.55
CA ALA A 108 -8.05 -8.60 -8.33
C ALA A 108 -9.29 -9.46 -8.57
N GLN A 109 -9.54 -10.36 -7.64
CA GLN A 109 -10.75 -11.17 -7.58
C GLN A 109 -11.30 -11.15 -6.15
N ILE A 110 -12.61 -11.17 -6.04
CA ILE A 110 -13.33 -11.13 -4.77
C ILE A 110 -14.13 -12.42 -4.61
N ASN A 111 -13.84 -13.17 -3.55
CA ASN A 111 -14.55 -14.39 -3.19
C ASN A 111 -15.08 -14.26 -1.75
N GLY A 112 -16.31 -13.73 -1.61
CA GLY A 112 -16.85 -13.35 -0.31
C GLY A 112 -16.00 -12.25 0.33
N ASP A 113 -15.43 -12.51 1.51
CA ASP A 113 -14.54 -11.55 2.21
C ASP A 113 -13.06 -11.69 1.83
N VAL A 114 -12.72 -12.65 0.94
CA VAL A 114 -11.34 -12.89 0.52
C VAL A 114 -11.05 -12.12 -0.76
N ILE A 115 -10.05 -11.26 -0.71
CA ILE A 115 -9.53 -10.52 -1.85
C ILE A 115 -8.23 -11.15 -2.33
N SER A 116 -8.24 -11.66 -3.56
CA SER A 116 -7.05 -12.13 -4.28
C SER A 116 -6.54 -11.00 -5.16
N LEU A 117 -5.32 -10.53 -4.89
CA LEU A 117 -4.67 -9.46 -5.66
C LEU A 117 -3.52 -10.05 -6.47
N LYS A 118 -3.52 -9.80 -7.78
CA LYS A 118 -2.39 -10.15 -8.62
C LYS A 118 -1.27 -9.14 -8.37
N MET A 119 -0.17 -9.62 -7.79
CA MET A 119 1.05 -8.83 -7.65
C MET A 119 1.84 -8.87 -8.96
N GLN A 120 2.64 -7.83 -9.19
CA GLN A 120 3.56 -7.82 -10.33
C GLN A 120 4.63 -8.90 -10.16
N ASP A 121 5.08 -9.46 -11.29
CA ASP A 121 6.19 -10.41 -11.27
C ASP A 121 7.46 -9.70 -10.79
N VAL A 122 8.23 -10.41 -9.96
CA VAL A 122 9.52 -9.89 -9.50
C VAL A 122 10.56 -10.04 -10.61
N GLY A 123 11.42 -9.04 -10.73
CA GLY A 123 12.55 -9.06 -11.66
C GLY A 123 13.68 -9.99 -11.20
N GLU A 124 14.82 -9.87 -11.85
CA GLU A 124 16.03 -10.59 -11.44
C GLU A 124 16.53 -10.12 -10.07
N ILE A 125 17.08 -11.06 -9.31
CA ILE A 125 17.74 -10.74 -8.04
C ILE A 125 19.05 -10.02 -8.35
N CYS A 126 19.20 -8.82 -7.83
CA CYS A 126 20.46 -8.07 -7.93
C CYS A 126 21.19 -8.07 -6.59
N MET A 127 22.51 -7.89 -6.63
CA MET A 127 23.34 -7.77 -5.43
C MET A 127 23.68 -6.32 -5.18
N ARG A 128 23.46 -5.83 -3.95
CA ARG A 128 23.88 -4.50 -3.49
C ARG A 128 24.57 -4.66 -2.13
N ASN A 129 25.80 -4.19 -2.00
CA ASN A 129 26.59 -4.32 -0.77
C ASN A 129 26.60 -5.77 -0.22
N ASP A 130 26.79 -6.75 -1.11
CA ASP A 130 26.80 -8.19 -0.82
C ASP A 130 25.45 -8.74 -0.28
N LEU A 131 24.37 -7.99 -0.41
CA LEU A 131 23.03 -8.41 -0.03
C LEU A 131 22.15 -8.63 -1.26
N PRO A 132 21.30 -9.69 -1.27
CA PRO A 132 20.36 -9.93 -2.36
C PRO A 132 19.15 -8.99 -2.27
N PHE A 133 18.82 -8.37 -3.40
CA PHE A 133 17.67 -7.51 -3.57
C PHE A 133 16.82 -7.95 -4.74
N LEU A 134 15.51 -7.79 -4.59
CA LEU A 134 14.56 -7.89 -5.68
C LEU A 134 13.60 -6.70 -5.66
N TYR A 135 13.01 -6.41 -6.80
CA TYR A 135 12.00 -5.38 -6.93
C TYR A 135 10.62 -6.03 -7.09
N SER A 136 9.67 -5.60 -6.25
CA SER A 136 8.25 -5.86 -6.46
C SER A 136 7.61 -4.53 -6.88
N GLY A 137 7.30 -4.42 -8.17
CA GLY A 137 7.00 -3.12 -8.77
C GLY A 137 8.18 -2.16 -8.62
N THR A 138 7.95 -1.00 -8.03
CA THR A 138 8.98 0.02 -7.78
C THR A 138 9.69 -0.13 -6.42
N THR A 139 9.23 -1.04 -5.57
CA THR A 139 9.73 -1.16 -4.20
C THR A 139 10.87 -2.18 -4.12
N PRO A 140 12.08 -1.77 -3.68
CA PRO A 140 13.17 -2.70 -3.42
C PRO A 140 12.94 -3.48 -2.12
N HIS A 141 13.22 -4.78 -2.16
CA HIS A 141 13.16 -5.67 -1.02
C HIS A 141 14.49 -6.39 -0.82
N ASN A 142 15.02 -6.37 0.38
CA ASN A 142 16.08 -7.29 0.79
C ASN A 142 15.46 -8.54 1.41
N ILE A 143 15.87 -9.72 0.96
CA ILE A 143 15.40 -11.00 1.49
C ILE A 143 16.59 -11.77 2.03
N SER A 144 16.52 -12.12 3.31
CA SER A 144 17.52 -12.93 3.98
C SER A 144 16.89 -14.21 4.55
N PHE A 145 17.44 -15.36 4.19
CA PHE A 145 17.04 -16.63 4.77
C PHE A 145 17.83 -16.88 6.04
N VAL A 146 17.13 -17.20 7.13
CA VAL A 146 17.74 -17.44 8.43
C VAL A 146 17.30 -18.80 8.97
N THR A 147 18.17 -19.47 9.72
CA THR A 147 17.89 -20.81 10.27
C THR A 147 17.13 -20.77 11.58
N ASP A 148 17.25 -19.69 12.35
CA ASP A 148 16.57 -19.50 13.63
C ASP A 148 15.90 -18.13 13.69
N LEU A 149 14.69 -18.06 13.12
CA LEU A 149 13.91 -16.81 13.08
C LEU A 149 13.53 -16.30 14.47
N ARG A 150 13.34 -17.20 15.46
CA ARG A 150 12.88 -16.80 16.81
C ARG A 150 13.93 -15.98 17.55
N ASN A 151 15.19 -16.30 17.36
CA ASN A 151 16.31 -15.63 18.02
C ASN A 151 17.03 -14.62 17.10
N TYR A 152 16.58 -14.49 15.85
CA TYR A 152 17.19 -13.58 14.90
C TYR A 152 16.86 -12.11 15.25
N PRO A 153 17.84 -11.21 15.32
CA PRO A 153 17.62 -9.80 15.66
C PRO A 153 17.00 -9.01 14.48
N VAL A 154 15.76 -9.35 14.12
CA VAL A 154 15.05 -8.84 12.93
C VAL A 154 15.03 -7.31 12.90
N VAL A 155 14.66 -6.66 14.02
CA VAL A 155 14.52 -5.20 14.07
C VAL A 155 15.86 -4.51 13.89
N GLU A 156 16.91 -4.98 14.57
CA GLU A 156 18.25 -4.39 14.48
C GLU A 156 18.83 -4.57 13.08
N THR A 157 18.77 -5.79 12.54
CA THR A 157 19.29 -6.12 11.22
C THR A 157 18.50 -5.40 10.13
N GLY A 158 17.17 -5.41 10.19
CA GLY A 158 16.33 -4.72 9.23
C GLY A 158 16.58 -3.20 9.20
N ARG A 159 16.70 -2.57 10.39
CA ARG A 159 17.06 -1.15 10.47
C ARG A 159 18.42 -0.85 9.85
N ARG A 160 19.42 -1.67 10.15
CA ARG A 160 20.77 -1.49 9.59
C ARG A 160 20.76 -1.57 8.07
N ILE A 161 20.05 -2.50 7.48
CA ILE A 161 19.93 -2.66 6.03
C ILE A 161 19.15 -1.48 5.44
N ARG A 162 17.97 -1.18 5.99
CA ARG A 162 17.11 -0.11 5.49
C ARG A 162 17.78 1.27 5.49
N TYR A 163 18.45 1.64 6.57
CA TYR A 163 19.10 2.95 6.70
C TYR A 163 20.53 2.98 6.15
N GLY A 164 21.09 1.82 5.84
CA GLY A 164 22.39 1.74 5.16
C GLY A 164 22.27 1.79 3.63
N ASP A 165 21.08 1.65 3.08
CA ASP A 165 20.82 1.77 1.64
C ASP A 165 20.30 3.18 1.33
N PRO A 166 20.91 3.91 0.37
CA PRO A 166 20.54 5.30 0.05
C PRO A 166 19.11 5.45 -0.48
N ASP A 167 18.55 4.41 -1.09
CA ASP A 167 17.21 4.44 -1.67
C ASP A 167 16.13 4.01 -0.64
N GLY A 168 16.56 3.52 0.54
CA GLY A 168 15.71 2.89 1.53
C GLY A 168 15.07 1.61 1.00
N VAL A 169 15.05 0.55 1.78
CA VAL A 169 14.55 -0.75 1.34
C VAL A 169 13.61 -1.36 2.37
N ASN A 170 12.69 -2.20 1.91
CA ASN A 170 11.95 -3.10 2.78
C ASN A 170 12.82 -4.33 3.10
N THR A 171 12.87 -4.69 4.37
CA THR A 171 13.66 -5.84 4.86
C THR A 171 12.81 -6.69 5.78
#